data_4bc60bc7507f3ebe02ec0c4fb9ed176a
#
_entry.id   4bc60bc7507f3ebe02ec0c4fb9ed176a
#
_cell.length_a   1.000
_cell.length_b   1.000
_cell.length_c   1.000
_cell.angle_alpha   90.00
_cell.angle_beta   90.00
_cell.angle_gamma   90.00
#
_symmetry.space_group_name_H-M   'P 1'
#
loop_
_entity.id
_entity.type
_entity.pdbx_description
1 polymer ?
#
loop_
_entity_poly.entity_id
_entity_poly.type
_entity_poly.pdbx_seq_one_letter_code
_entity_poly.pdbx_strand_id
1 'polypeptide(L)'
;LATSSAASDVYKRQKPTAGAFKHGAEETIRRALAIRHMELPVGEFIREGLEKDVPKNARKLLEDNVVDEIRHDKALQYIVDAHGADTQAENEAMRLRDAWIGHPDHTITKALVAERAIFFVLLPFFRFTGDPALRTVSADISRDEQIHVATNSLVCAELGLVPSNSLDKLRKATINWIMPVSYTHLRAHETQR
;
A
#
# COMPACT_ATOMS: atom_id res chain seq x y z
N LEU A 1 23.62 7.56 -7.22
CA LEU A 1 22.43 6.89 -6.72
C LEU A 1 21.77 6.20 -7.90
N ALA A 2 21.93 4.88 -8.01
CA ALA A 2 21.25 4.09 -9.01
C ALA A 2 19.76 4.07 -8.65
N THR A 3 18.96 4.73 -9.48
CA THR A 3 17.51 4.70 -9.39
C THR A 3 17.02 3.26 -9.56
N SER A 4 16.11 2.81 -8.72
CA SER A 4 15.60 1.44 -8.67
C SER A 4 14.73 1.06 -9.88
N SER A 5 15.22 1.23 -11.08
CA SER A 5 14.53 0.76 -12.30
C SER A 5 14.52 -0.77 -12.43
N ALA A 6 15.23 -1.49 -11.54
CA ALA A 6 15.42 -2.92 -11.64
C ALA A 6 14.13 -3.72 -11.45
N ALA A 7 13.24 -3.33 -10.52
CA ALA A 7 11.99 -4.04 -10.27
C ALA A 7 11.07 -4.01 -11.49
N SER A 8 10.87 -2.83 -12.08
CA SER A 8 10.04 -2.63 -13.29
C SER A 8 10.57 -3.43 -14.51
N ASP A 9 11.88 -3.61 -14.64
CA ASP A 9 12.47 -4.29 -15.78
C ASP A 9 12.41 -5.82 -15.69
N VAL A 10 12.41 -6.38 -14.49
CA VAL A 10 12.22 -7.81 -14.26
C VAL A 10 10.81 -8.25 -14.65
N TYR A 11 9.78 -7.43 -14.33
CA TYR A 11 8.38 -7.75 -14.64
C TYR A 11 8.00 -7.53 -16.09
N LYS A 12 8.72 -6.69 -16.83
CA LYS A 12 8.54 -6.55 -18.29
C LYS A 12 8.93 -7.80 -19.08
N ARG A 13 9.79 -8.66 -18.52
CA ARG A 13 10.37 -9.80 -19.24
C ARG A 13 9.66 -11.12 -19.00
N GLN A 14 8.94 -11.30 -17.90
CA GLN A 14 8.21 -12.53 -17.60
C GLN A 14 6.91 -12.21 -16.87
N LYS A 15 5.77 -12.61 -17.45
CA LYS A 15 4.52 -12.60 -16.71
C LYS A 15 4.66 -13.53 -15.51
N PRO A 16 4.29 -13.10 -14.29
CA PRO A 16 4.31 -13.99 -13.14
C PRO A 16 3.42 -15.20 -13.41
N THR A 17 3.95 -16.38 -13.14
CA THR A 17 3.15 -17.61 -13.18
C THR A 17 2.54 -17.77 -11.80
N ALA A 18 1.22 -18.01 -11.74
CA ALA A 18 0.54 -18.25 -10.47
C ALA A 18 1.18 -19.44 -9.75
N GLY A 19 1.72 -19.18 -8.57
CA GLY A 19 2.18 -20.19 -7.62
C GLY A 19 1.09 -20.44 -6.56
N ALA A 20 1.39 -21.25 -5.56
CA ALA A 20 0.50 -21.45 -4.43
C ALA A 20 0.74 -20.39 -3.36
N PHE A 21 -0.33 -19.76 -2.88
CA PHE A 21 -0.31 -18.98 -1.65
C PHE A 21 -0.18 -19.92 -0.44
N LYS A 22 0.22 -19.39 0.69
CA LYS A 22 0.22 -20.14 1.93
C LYS A 22 -1.20 -20.58 2.26
N HIS A 23 -1.37 -21.87 2.57
CA HIS A 23 -2.68 -22.45 2.86
C HIS A 23 -3.44 -21.66 3.95
N GLY A 24 -4.69 -21.35 3.67
CA GLY A 24 -5.57 -20.57 4.55
C GLY A 24 -5.35 -19.05 4.49
N ALA A 25 -4.43 -18.55 3.65
CA ALA A 25 -4.20 -17.11 3.47
C ALA A 25 -4.86 -16.56 2.20
N GLU A 26 -5.42 -17.37 1.35
CA GLU A 26 -5.86 -17.05 -0.01
C GLU A 26 -6.89 -15.91 -0.03
N GLU A 27 -7.91 -15.97 0.82
CA GLU A 27 -8.95 -14.95 0.91
C GLU A 27 -8.37 -13.62 1.40
N THR A 28 -7.56 -13.66 2.46
CA THR A 28 -6.92 -12.45 3.00
C THR A 28 -5.96 -11.83 1.98
N ILE A 29 -5.21 -12.65 1.22
CA ILE A 29 -4.31 -12.15 0.17
C ILE A 29 -5.10 -11.44 -0.93
N ARG A 30 -6.21 -12.02 -1.42
CA ARG A 30 -7.03 -11.38 -2.45
C ARG A 30 -7.60 -10.05 -1.99
N ARG A 31 -8.08 -9.99 -0.74
CA ARG A 31 -8.54 -8.74 -0.12
C ARG A 31 -7.41 -7.73 0.00
N ALA A 32 -6.26 -8.15 0.47
CA ALA A 32 -5.07 -7.31 0.58
C ALA A 32 -4.58 -6.80 -0.79
N LEU A 33 -4.60 -7.64 -1.83
CA LEU A 33 -4.25 -7.24 -3.20
C LEU A 33 -5.22 -6.20 -3.78
N ALA A 34 -6.48 -6.20 -3.37
CA ALA A 34 -7.44 -5.19 -3.81
C ALA A 34 -7.06 -3.77 -3.33
N ILE A 35 -6.23 -3.63 -2.27
CA ILE A 35 -5.72 -2.33 -1.79
C ILE A 35 -4.75 -1.68 -2.79
N ARG A 36 -4.25 -2.39 -3.81
CA ARG A 36 -3.50 -1.75 -4.90
C ARG A 36 -4.24 -0.57 -5.54
N HIS A 37 -5.57 -0.53 -5.43
CA HIS A 37 -6.36 0.63 -5.84
C HIS A 37 -6.00 1.93 -5.10
N MET A 38 -5.16 1.86 -4.06
CA MET A 38 -4.61 3.02 -3.36
C MET A 38 -3.29 3.53 -3.95
N GLU A 39 -2.55 2.73 -4.73
CA GLU A 39 -1.24 3.13 -5.28
C GLU A 39 -1.36 4.40 -6.14
N LEU A 40 -2.22 4.38 -7.15
CA LEU A 40 -2.43 5.56 -8.00
C LEU A 40 -2.94 6.80 -7.24
N PRO A 41 -3.96 6.70 -6.34
CA PRO A 41 -4.34 7.80 -5.46
C PRO A 41 -3.21 8.35 -4.60
N VAL A 42 -2.33 7.52 -4.07
CA VAL A 42 -1.15 7.99 -3.31
C VAL A 42 -0.24 8.84 -4.21
N GLY A 43 0.04 8.37 -5.43
CA GLY A 43 0.76 9.16 -6.42
C GLY A 43 0.08 10.50 -6.74
N GLU A 44 -1.26 10.54 -6.84
CA GLU A 44 -2.00 11.80 -7.05
C GLU A 44 -1.91 12.73 -5.83
N PHE A 45 -1.99 12.20 -4.60
CA PHE A 45 -1.81 13.00 -3.39
C PHE A 45 -0.44 13.70 -3.37
N ILE A 46 0.60 13.00 -3.78
CA ILE A 46 1.95 13.55 -3.87
C ILE A 46 2.01 14.59 -5.00
N ARG A 47 1.42 14.33 -6.17
CA ARG A 47 1.37 15.26 -7.29
C ARG A 47 0.68 16.58 -6.91
N GLU A 48 -0.49 16.51 -6.25
CA GLU A 48 -1.16 17.69 -5.73
C GLU A 48 -0.32 18.42 -4.67
N GLY A 49 0.43 17.69 -3.85
CA GLY A 49 1.37 18.26 -2.90
C GLY A 49 2.51 19.02 -3.58
N LEU A 50 3.00 18.50 -4.71
CA LEU A 50 4.07 19.16 -5.50
C LEU A 50 3.64 20.49 -6.14
N GLU A 51 2.35 20.71 -6.34
CA GLU A 51 1.80 21.99 -6.80
C GLU A 51 1.76 23.05 -5.70
N LYS A 52 1.97 22.64 -4.44
CA LYS A 52 2.02 23.50 -3.25
C LYS A 52 3.47 23.77 -2.83
N ASP A 53 3.65 24.48 -1.74
CA ASP A 53 4.97 24.82 -1.19
C ASP A 53 5.61 23.59 -0.49
N VAL A 54 6.17 22.67 -1.29
CA VAL A 54 7.01 21.59 -0.75
C VAL A 54 8.48 22.02 -0.74
N PRO A 55 9.30 21.50 0.19
CA PRO A 55 10.72 21.78 0.24
C PRO A 55 11.41 21.44 -1.08
N LYS A 56 12.25 22.37 -1.59
CA LYS A 56 12.91 22.22 -2.89
C LYS A 56 13.80 20.96 -2.97
N ASN A 57 14.46 20.63 -1.85
CA ASN A 57 15.32 19.46 -1.73
C ASN A 57 14.54 18.12 -1.73
N ALA A 58 13.25 18.11 -1.35
CA ALA A 58 12.40 16.94 -1.39
C ALA A 58 11.71 16.72 -2.75
N ARG A 59 11.61 17.79 -3.58
CA ARG A 59 10.82 17.76 -4.83
C ARG A 59 11.16 16.60 -5.74
N LYS A 60 12.45 16.37 -5.99
CA LYS A 60 12.88 15.27 -6.88
C LYS A 60 12.48 13.89 -6.34
N LEU A 61 12.61 13.66 -5.03
CA LEU A 61 12.23 12.40 -4.40
C LEU A 61 10.72 12.19 -4.45
N LEU A 62 9.92 13.25 -4.30
CA LEU A 62 8.46 13.18 -4.44
C LEU A 62 8.05 12.90 -5.90
N GLU A 63 8.74 13.49 -6.88
CA GLU A 63 8.50 13.19 -8.31
C GLU A 63 8.82 11.72 -8.64
N ASP A 64 9.90 11.19 -8.09
CA ASP A 64 10.27 9.78 -8.25
C ASP A 64 9.24 8.85 -7.57
N ASN A 65 8.75 9.22 -6.37
CA ASN A 65 7.67 8.49 -5.69
C ASN A 65 6.42 8.39 -6.60
N VAL A 66 5.94 9.48 -7.20
CA VAL A 66 4.80 9.44 -8.13
C VAL A 66 5.00 8.42 -9.26
N VAL A 67 6.22 8.29 -9.76
CA VAL A 67 6.54 7.31 -10.81
C VAL A 67 6.54 5.88 -10.28
N ASP A 68 7.00 5.69 -9.04
CA ASP A 68 7.05 4.37 -8.41
C ASP A 68 5.65 3.85 -8.08
N GLU A 69 4.68 4.70 -7.65
CA GLU A 69 3.29 4.29 -7.43
C GLU A 69 2.64 3.69 -8.69
N ILE A 70 2.94 4.25 -9.87
CA ILE A 70 2.46 3.69 -11.14
C ILE A 70 3.07 2.30 -11.42
N ARG A 71 4.31 2.08 -10.98
CA ARG A 71 4.99 0.79 -11.13
C ARG A 71 4.47 -0.24 -10.13
N HIS A 72 4.20 0.19 -8.89
CA HIS A 72 3.63 -0.64 -7.82
C HIS A 72 2.25 -1.14 -8.22
N ASP A 73 1.34 -0.25 -8.64
CA ASP A 73 0.02 -0.61 -9.16
C ASP A 73 0.12 -1.68 -10.25
N LYS A 74 0.99 -1.47 -11.23
CA LYS A 74 1.19 -2.39 -12.33
C LYS A 74 1.74 -3.75 -11.88
N ALA A 75 2.71 -3.75 -10.96
CA ALA A 75 3.31 -4.97 -10.46
C ALA A 75 2.29 -5.81 -9.65
N LEU A 76 1.49 -5.17 -8.81
CA LEU A 76 0.42 -5.83 -8.06
C LEU A 76 -0.72 -6.28 -8.97
N GLN A 77 -1.06 -5.51 -10.02
CA GLN A 77 -2.04 -5.91 -11.02
C GLN A 77 -1.64 -7.20 -11.75
N TYR A 78 -0.36 -7.38 -12.09
CA TYR A 78 0.10 -8.65 -12.69
C TYR A 78 -0.12 -9.86 -11.78
N ILE A 79 0.01 -9.68 -10.46
CA ILE A 79 -0.31 -10.74 -9.50
C ILE A 79 -1.80 -11.05 -9.51
N VAL A 80 -2.64 -10.02 -9.52
CA VAL A 80 -4.11 -10.19 -9.59
C VAL A 80 -4.51 -10.87 -10.89
N ASP A 81 -3.91 -10.50 -12.02
CA ASP A 81 -4.20 -11.12 -13.33
C ASP A 81 -3.85 -12.62 -13.34
N ALA A 82 -2.79 -13.02 -12.60
CA ALA A 82 -2.36 -14.40 -12.52
C ALA A 82 -3.24 -15.27 -11.59
N HIS A 83 -3.77 -14.67 -10.49
CA HIS A 83 -4.50 -15.40 -9.45
C HIS A 83 -6.02 -15.21 -9.50
N GLY A 84 -6.50 -14.27 -10.30
CA GLY A 84 -7.89 -13.83 -10.35
C GLY A 84 -8.23 -12.82 -9.25
N ALA A 85 -9.09 -11.86 -9.58
CA ALA A 85 -9.60 -10.87 -8.67
C ALA A 85 -10.78 -11.42 -7.85
N ASP A 86 -10.92 -10.94 -6.62
CA ASP A 86 -12.15 -11.08 -5.83
C ASP A 86 -13.01 -9.84 -6.07
N THR A 87 -14.09 -10.01 -6.85
CA THR A 87 -14.96 -8.88 -7.25
C THR A 87 -15.55 -8.13 -6.05
N GLN A 88 -15.88 -8.83 -4.96
CA GLN A 88 -16.40 -8.18 -3.77
C GLN A 88 -15.30 -7.34 -3.09
N ALA A 89 -14.12 -7.93 -2.90
CA ALA A 89 -12.98 -7.22 -2.31
C ALA A 89 -12.57 -6.00 -3.16
N GLU A 90 -12.56 -6.12 -4.49
CA GLU A 90 -12.29 -5.00 -5.41
C GLU A 90 -13.27 -3.84 -5.21
N ASN A 91 -14.58 -4.14 -5.16
CA ASN A 91 -15.62 -3.13 -4.95
C ASN A 91 -15.52 -2.45 -3.58
N GLU A 92 -15.20 -3.21 -2.54
CA GLU A 92 -15.01 -2.69 -1.19
C GLU A 92 -13.74 -1.82 -1.10
N ALA A 93 -12.64 -2.26 -1.70
CA ALA A 93 -11.40 -1.48 -1.79
C ALA A 93 -11.58 -0.15 -2.53
N MET A 94 -12.36 -0.14 -3.61
CA MET A 94 -12.70 1.10 -4.32
C MET A 94 -13.49 2.08 -3.44
N ARG A 95 -14.40 1.60 -2.59
CA ARG A 95 -15.11 2.48 -1.63
C ARG A 95 -14.16 3.06 -0.59
N LEU A 96 -13.21 2.26 -0.10
CA LEU A 96 -12.17 2.74 0.82
C LEU A 96 -11.29 3.79 0.13
N ARG A 97 -10.83 3.51 -1.09
CA ARG A 97 -10.10 4.47 -1.93
C ARG A 97 -10.83 5.80 -2.04
N ASP A 98 -12.12 5.77 -2.37
CA ASP A 98 -12.93 6.99 -2.52
C ASP A 98 -13.03 7.77 -1.20
N ALA A 99 -13.10 7.07 -0.05
CA ALA A 99 -13.05 7.71 1.25
C ALA A 99 -11.68 8.37 1.53
N TRP A 100 -10.58 7.76 1.10
CA TRP A 100 -9.24 8.37 1.19
C TRP A 100 -9.11 9.59 0.28
N ILE A 101 -9.58 9.50 -0.96
CA ILE A 101 -9.56 10.62 -1.92
C ILE A 101 -10.35 11.80 -1.35
N GLY A 102 -11.56 11.57 -0.85
CA GLY A 102 -12.44 12.61 -0.29
C GLY A 102 -12.05 13.12 1.09
N HIS A 103 -11.01 12.56 1.74
CA HIS A 103 -10.62 12.98 3.08
C HIS A 103 -9.98 14.38 3.06
N PRO A 104 -10.35 15.29 4.01
CA PRO A 104 -9.94 16.70 3.98
C PRO A 104 -8.49 16.98 4.39
N ASP A 105 -7.78 16.00 4.98
CA ASP A 105 -6.38 16.19 5.38
C ASP A 105 -5.50 16.55 4.17
N HIS A 106 -4.39 17.20 4.47
CA HIS A 106 -3.39 17.58 3.46
C HIS A 106 -2.91 16.35 2.67
N THR A 107 -2.75 16.49 1.37
CA THR A 107 -2.48 15.35 0.47
C THR A 107 -1.19 14.60 0.82
N ILE A 108 -0.10 15.30 1.15
CA ILE A 108 1.15 14.66 1.61
C ILE A 108 0.93 13.88 2.93
N THR A 109 0.07 14.37 3.83
CA THR A 109 -0.27 13.64 5.05
C THR A 109 -1.04 12.35 4.74
N LYS A 110 -1.97 12.40 3.77
CA LYS A 110 -2.70 11.21 3.30
C LYS A 110 -1.72 10.18 2.70
N ALA A 111 -0.80 10.61 1.84
CA ALA A 111 0.23 9.75 1.26
C ALA A 111 1.07 9.10 2.37
N LEU A 112 1.65 9.90 3.27
CA LEU A 112 2.44 9.38 4.40
C LEU A 112 1.72 8.33 5.23
N VAL A 113 0.44 8.57 5.55
CA VAL A 113 -0.34 7.62 6.39
C VAL A 113 -0.67 6.36 5.62
N ALA A 114 -0.96 6.44 4.32
CA ALA A 114 -1.20 5.27 3.48
C ALA A 114 0.07 4.41 3.36
N GLU A 115 1.20 4.98 2.99
CA GLU A 115 2.47 4.27 2.83
C GLU A 115 2.96 3.69 4.15
N ARG A 116 3.04 4.52 5.20
CA ARG A 116 3.59 4.11 6.50
C ARG A 116 2.76 3.07 7.22
N ALA A 117 1.44 3.13 7.13
CA ALA A 117 0.57 2.35 8.00
C ALA A 117 -0.19 1.24 7.28
N ILE A 118 -0.42 1.35 5.98
CA ILE A 118 -1.12 0.33 5.20
C ILE A 118 -0.10 -0.56 4.50
N PHE A 119 0.76 0.00 3.68
CA PHE A 119 1.73 -0.80 2.91
C PHE A 119 2.78 -1.46 3.80
N PHE A 120 3.25 -0.82 4.86
CA PHE A 120 4.15 -1.47 5.82
C PHE A 120 3.53 -2.67 6.56
N VAL A 121 2.21 -2.76 6.63
CA VAL A 121 1.51 -3.96 7.15
C VAL A 121 1.36 -5.00 6.04
N LEU A 122 0.97 -4.59 4.84
CA LEU A 122 0.68 -5.48 3.72
C LEU A 122 1.93 -6.16 3.15
N LEU A 123 2.99 -5.41 2.94
CA LEU A 123 4.18 -5.94 2.27
C LEU A 123 4.84 -7.09 3.05
N PRO A 124 5.04 -7.02 4.39
CA PRO A 124 5.46 -8.17 5.16
C PRO A 124 4.48 -9.36 5.08
N PHE A 125 3.17 -9.10 5.12
CA PHE A 125 2.16 -10.14 4.98
C PHE A 125 2.29 -10.87 3.64
N PHE A 126 2.42 -10.15 2.52
CA PHE A 126 2.65 -10.73 1.21
C PHE A 126 3.95 -11.51 1.13
N ARG A 127 5.02 -11.04 1.78
CA ARG A 127 6.31 -11.75 1.84
C ARG A 127 6.23 -13.07 2.60
N PHE A 128 5.35 -13.19 3.58
CA PHE A 128 5.17 -14.41 4.36
C PHE A 128 4.18 -15.40 3.76
N THR A 129 3.16 -14.91 3.08
CA THR A 129 2.01 -15.72 2.67
C THR A 129 1.86 -15.86 1.16
N GLY A 130 2.46 -14.95 0.39
CA GLY A 130 2.41 -14.92 -1.07
C GLY A 130 3.17 -16.06 -1.74
N ASP A 131 2.86 -16.28 -2.99
CA ASP A 131 3.64 -17.11 -3.88
C ASP A 131 5.03 -16.45 -4.19
N PRO A 132 5.95 -17.12 -4.88
CA PRO A 132 7.25 -16.56 -5.18
C PRO A 132 7.20 -15.22 -5.92
N ALA A 133 6.23 -15.02 -6.82
CA ALA A 133 6.10 -13.78 -7.57
C ALA A 133 5.67 -12.62 -6.64
N LEU A 134 4.59 -12.79 -5.85
CA LEU A 134 4.11 -11.80 -4.92
C LEU A 134 5.16 -11.47 -3.85
N ARG A 135 5.90 -12.47 -3.37
CA ARG A 135 7.00 -12.27 -2.40
C ARG A 135 8.11 -11.40 -2.97
N THR A 136 8.45 -11.58 -4.25
CA THR A 136 9.47 -10.77 -4.92
C THR A 136 8.97 -9.34 -5.15
N VAL A 137 7.76 -9.16 -5.69
CA VAL A 137 7.12 -7.85 -5.86
C VAL A 137 7.11 -7.09 -4.54
N SER A 138 6.65 -7.73 -3.46
CA SER A 138 6.59 -7.09 -2.14
C SER A 138 7.95 -6.69 -1.59
N ALA A 139 9.01 -7.48 -1.88
CA ALA A 139 10.36 -7.14 -1.46
C ALA A 139 10.89 -5.90 -2.18
N ASP A 140 10.58 -5.76 -3.47
CA ASP A 140 11.01 -4.62 -4.28
C ASP A 140 10.23 -3.35 -3.89
N ILE A 141 8.90 -3.40 -3.81
CA ILE A 141 8.07 -2.30 -3.32
C ILE A 141 8.53 -1.85 -1.92
N SER A 142 8.84 -2.78 -1.01
CA SER A 142 9.30 -2.43 0.34
C SER A 142 10.58 -1.59 0.39
N ARG A 143 11.42 -1.63 -0.63
CA ARG A 143 12.62 -0.79 -0.71
C ARG A 143 12.26 0.64 -1.09
N ASP A 144 11.36 0.80 -2.04
CA ASP A 144 10.90 2.10 -2.51
C ASP A 144 10.11 2.79 -1.37
N GLU A 145 9.21 2.07 -0.70
CA GLU A 145 8.41 2.57 0.42
C GLU A 145 9.23 3.12 1.60
N GLN A 146 10.43 2.60 1.85
CA GLN A 146 11.31 3.17 2.87
C GLN A 146 11.73 4.61 2.53
N ILE A 147 11.99 4.88 1.26
CA ILE A 147 12.37 6.21 0.78
C ILE A 147 11.14 7.13 0.78
N HIS A 148 10.01 6.62 0.31
CA HIS A 148 8.74 7.34 0.28
C HIS A 148 8.32 7.81 1.67
N VAL A 149 8.26 6.90 2.64
CA VAL A 149 7.89 7.22 4.03
C VAL A 149 8.89 8.20 4.66
N ALA A 150 10.20 8.04 4.42
CA ALA A 150 11.20 8.95 4.95
C ALA A 150 11.01 10.36 4.36
N THR A 151 10.84 10.47 3.04
CA THR A 151 10.65 11.75 2.34
C THR A 151 9.36 12.44 2.78
N ASN A 152 8.23 11.72 2.76
CA ASN A 152 6.93 12.26 3.16
C ASN A 152 6.90 12.67 4.64
N SER A 153 7.60 11.91 5.53
CA SER A 153 7.74 12.28 6.94
C SER A 153 8.50 13.59 7.13
N LEU A 154 9.61 13.78 6.40
CA LEU A 154 10.40 15.03 6.46
C LEU A 154 9.58 16.21 5.94
N VAL A 155 8.88 16.05 4.83
CA VAL A 155 8.01 17.10 4.27
C VAL A 155 6.89 17.44 5.25
N CYS A 156 6.21 16.47 5.83
CA CYS A 156 5.19 16.73 6.85
C CYS A 156 5.75 17.47 8.06
N ALA A 157 6.93 17.09 8.54
CA ALA A 157 7.59 17.75 9.66
C ALA A 157 7.95 19.21 9.35
N GLU A 158 8.52 19.48 8.15
CA GLU A 158 8.91 20.82 7.74
C GLU A 158 7.71 21.75 7.52
N LEU A 159 6.59 21.20 7.02
CA LEU A 159 5.35 21.94 6.81
C LEU A 159 4.45 21.99 8.07
N GLY A 160 4.83 21.36 9.19
CA GLY A 160 4.03 21.29 10.39
C GLY A 160 2.72 20.49 10.22
N LEU A 161 2.68 19.55 9.29
CA LEU A 161 1.50 18.75 8.99
C LEU A 161 1.38 17.56 9.96
N VAL A 162 0.19 17.40 10.55
CA VAL A 162 -0.12 16.31 11.49
C VAL A 162 -1.41 15.62 11.03
N PRO A 163 -1.44 14.28 10.99
CA PRO A 163 -2.65 13.54 10.67
C PRO A 163 -3.78 13.85 11.67
N SER A 164 -4.98 14.09 11.16
CA SER A 164 -6.16 14.27 12.00
C SER A 164 -6.62 12.95 12.61
N ASN A 165 -7.42 13.04 13.69
CA ASN A 165 -8.07 11.88 14.29
C ASN A 165 -9.02 11.16 13.32
N SER A 166 -9.63 11.87 12.35
CA SER A 166 -10.48 11.27 11.34
C SER A 166 -9.68 10.46 10.33
N LEU A 167 -8.50 10.93 9.92
CA LEU A 167 -7.61 10.16 9.05
C LEU A 167 -7.08 8.91 9.75
N ASP A 168 -6.75 9.00 11.04
CA ASP A 168 -6.35 7.83 11.83
C ASP A 168 -7.48 6.79 11.96
N LYS A 169 -8.73 7.23 12.11
CA LYS A 169 -9.89 6.33 12.09
C LYS A 169 -10.06 5.65 10.74
N LEU A 170 -9.90 6.38 9.63
CA LEU A 170 -9.97 5.82 8.27
C LEU A 170 -8.85 4.79 8.05
N ARG A 171 -7.62 5.11 8.46
CA ARG A 171 -6.49 4.18 8.45
C ARG A 171 -6.81 2.89 9.20
N LYS A 172 -7.30 2.98 10.43
CA LYS A 172 -7.68 1.81 11.25
C LYS A 172 -8.79 1.00 10.59
N ALA A 173 -9.80 1.66 10.02
CA ALA A 173 -10.87 0.98 9.29
C ALA A 173 -10.34 0.21 8.08
N THR A 174 -9.42 0.80 7.33
CA THR A 174 -8.77 0.15 6.17
C THR A 174 -7.98 -1.10 6.60
N ILE A 175 -7.14 -0.99 7.63
CA ILE A 175 -6.36 -2.14 8.14
C ILE A 175 -7.29 -3.24 8.66
N ASN A 176 -8.32 -2.90 9.43
CA ASN A 176 -9.28 -3.87 9.95
C ASN A 176 -10.08 -4.57 8.84
N TRP A 177 -10.33 -3.85 7.74
CA TRP A 177 -10.98 -4.45 6.57
C TRP A 177 -10.06 -5.46 5.87
N ILE A 178 -8.76 -5.15 5.73
CA ILE A 178 -7.78 -6.04 5.10
C ILE A 178 -7.57 -7.29 5.96
N MET A 179 -7.36 -7.09 7.25
CA MET A 179 -7.04 -8.13 8.23
C MET A 179 -8.09 -8.10 9.36
N PRO A 180 -9.29 -8.62 9.12
CA PRO A 180 -10.29 -8.66 10.17
C PRO A 180 -9.77 -9.49 11.34
N VAL A 181 -9.61 -8.84 12.50
CA VAL A 181 -9.23 -9.54 13.73
C VAL A 181 -10.42 -10.39 14.14
N SER A 182 -10.33 -11.70 13.92
CA SER A 182 -11.32 -12.63 14.41
C SER A 182 -11.16 -12.77 15.94
N TYR A 183 -11.94 -12.02 16.68
CA TYR A 183 -12.02 -12.17 18.16
C TYR A 183 -12.57 -13.53 18.61
N THR A 184 -13.02 -14.37 17.70
CA THR A 184 -13.55 -15.70 18.01
C THR A 184 -12.49 -16.64 18.56
N HIS A 185 -11.21 -16.50 18.19
CA HIS A 185 -10.14 -17.33 18.72
C HIS A 185 -9.66 -16.93 20.13
N LEU A 186 -9.88 -15.71 20.56
CA LEU A 186 -9.49 -15.28 21.92
C LEU A 186 -10.47 -15.77 22.99
N ARG A 187 -11.75 -15.98 22.65
CA ARG A 187 -12.75 -16.52 23.61
C ARG A 187 -12.64 -18.03 23.82
N ALA A 188 -12.04 -18.78 22.89
CA ALA A 188 -11.89 -20.23 23.03
C ALA A 188 -10.84 -20.62 24.10
N HIS A 189 -9.93 -19.75 24.48
CA HIS A 189 -8.92 -19.99 25.52
C HIS A 189 -9.37 -19.57 26.93
N GLU A 190 -10.43 -18.77 27.08
CA GLU A 190 -10.94 -18.34 28.38
C GLU A 190 -11.93 -19.33 29.00
N THR A 191 -12.49 -20.26 28.25
CA THR A 191 -13.47 -21.26 28.73
C THR A 191 -12.87 -22.59 29.16
N GLN A 192 -11.53 -22.73 29.16
CA GLN A 192 -10.83 -23.95 29.62
C GLN A 192 -9.99 -23.72 30.88
N ARG A 193 -10.42 -22.85 31.79
CA ARG A 193 -9.87 -22.77 33.15
C ARG A 193 -10.94 -22.95 34.18
#